data_c99d2cefde68d04d1f79dfce35c43c8c
#
_entry.id   c99d2cefde68d04d1f79dfce35c43c8c
#
_cell.length_a   1.000
_cell.length_b   1.000
_cell.length_c   1.000
_cell.angle_alpha   90.00
_cell.angle_beta   90.00
_cell.angle_gamma   90.00
#
_symmetry.space_group_name_H-M   'P 1'
#
loop_
_entity.id
_entity.type
_entity.pdbx_description
1 polymer ?
#
loop_
_entity_poly.entity_id
_entity_poly.type
_entity_poly.pdbx_seq_one_letter_code
_entity_poly.pdbx_strand_id
1 'polypeptide(L)'
;STPIGVNLPNANWIRANHGSKSVSIGNIVYAYAQAGGKGMLEEFCHDEEEIERAKTHSKLAGKLHTALHEVLGHASGQLNTGVGTPKETVKSYASTLEEGRADLVALYYIMDEKLIELGLMESLETGKAEYDSYIRNGLMVQMQRLEPGADVEESHMRNRQWVSAWAFERGMEENVISKVMKDG
;
A
#
# COMPACT_ATOMS: atom_id res chain seq x y z
N SER A 1 7.71 -12.97 -7.11
CA SER A 1 6.84 -12.88 -5.91
C SER A 1 5.55 -13.65 -6.13
N THR A 2 5.01 -14.26 -5.09
CA THR A 2 3.71 -14.92 -5.16
C THR A 2 2.62 -13.86 -4.97
N PRO A 3 1.59 -13.78 -5.83
CA PRO A 3 0.53 -12.80 -5.66
C PRO A 3 -0.26 -13.10 -4.37
N ILE A 4 -0.63 -12.05 -3.65
CA ILE A 4 -1.46 -12.09 -2.44
C ILE A 4 -2.91 -11.66 -2.69
N GLY A 5 -3.13 -10.96 -3.80
CA GLY A 5 -4.42 -10.55 -4.31
C GLY A 5 -4.43 -10.59 -5.83
N VAL A 6 -5.59 -10.66 -6.42
CA VAL A 6 -5.79 -10.63 -7.88
C VAL A 6 -7.11 -9.95 -8.20
N ASN A 7 -7.09 -9.00 -9.14
CA ASN A 7 -8.30 -8.43 -9.72
C ASN A 7 -8.38 -8.76 -11.23
N LEU A 8 -9.47 -9.33 -11.68
CA LEU A 8 -9.67 -9.76 -13.06
C LEU A 8 -11.03 -9.30 -13.61
N PRO A 9 -11.14 -9.00 -14.92
CA PRO A 9 -10.12 -9.06 -15.98
C PRO A 9 -9.21 -7.81 -16.00
N ASN A 10 -8.02 -7.95 -16.61
CA ASN A 10 -7.06 -6.86 -16.80
C ASN A 10 -7.34 -5.97 -18.03
N ALA A 11 -8.61 -5.80 -18.38
CA ALA A 11 -9.04 -4.98 -19.50
C ALA A 11 -9.96 -3.86 -19.01
N ASN A 12 -9.51 -2.62 -19.13
CA ASN A 12 -10.22 -1.45 -18.62
C ASN A 12 -11.67 -1.36 -19.12
N TRP A 13 -11.90 -1.62 -20.41
CA TRP A 13 -13.25 -1.57 -20.99
C TRP A 13 -14.19 -2.62 -20.40
N ILE A 14 -13.69 -3.82 -20.06
CA ILE A 14 -14.50 -4.86 -19.40
C ILE A 14 -14.82 -4.43 -17.98
N ARG A 15 -13.82 -3.97 -17.22
CA ARG A 15 -14.03 -3.48 -15.85
C ARG A 15 -15.05 -2.35 -15.79
N ALA A 16 -14.96 -1.39 -16.71
CA ALA A 16 -15.86 -0.24 -16.78
C ALA A 16 -17.32 -0.62 -17.11
N ASN A 17 -17.51 -1.62 -17.98
CA ASN A 17 -18.87 -1.98 -18.48
C ASN A 17 -19.47 -3.21 -17.82
N HIS A 18 -18.66 -4.12 -17.28
CA HIS A 18 -19.09 -5.43 -16.78
C HIS A 18 -18.60 -5.72 -15.34
N GLY A 19 -17.82 -4.82 -14.78
CA GLY A 19 -17.22 -5.00 -13.45
C GLY A 19 -16.02 -5.94 -13.44
N SER A 20 -15.57 -6.26 -12.24
CA SER A 20 -14.41 -7.14 -12.02
C SER A 20 -14.65 -8.06 -10.82
N LYS A 21 -13.77 -9.05 -10.67
CA LYS A 21 -13.71 -9.92 -9.49
C LYS A 21 -12.34 -9.85 -8.86
N SER A 22 -12.33 -9.65 -7.55
CA SER A 22 -11.12 -9.67 -6.74
C SER A 22 -11.07 -10.94 -5.89
N VAL A 23 -9.88 -11.50 -5.75
CA VAL A 23 -9.59 -12.64 -4.89
C VAL A 23 -8.41 -12.30 -4.00
N SER A 24 -8.57 -12.44 -2.69
CA SER A 24 -7.47 -12.36 -1.72
C SER A 24 -7.03 -13.75 -1.32
N ILE A 25 -5.72 -14.02 -1.36
CA ILE A 25 -5.12 -15.32 -1.05
C ILE A 25 -4.64 -15.31 0.41
N GLY A 26 -5.59 -15.30 1.35
CA GLY A 26 -5.34 -15.09 2.78
C GLY A 26 -4.43 -16.12 3.43
N ASN A 27 -4.38 -17.36 2.94
CA ASN A 27 -3.45 -18.39 3.42
C ASN A 27 -1.98 -18.05 3.07
N ILE A 28 -1.72 -17.44 1.93
CA ILE A 28 -0.39 -16.98 1.55
C ILE A 28 0.03 -15.79 2.42
N VAL A 29 -0.88 -14.82 2.60
CA VAL A 29 -0.65 -13.68 3.50
C VAL A 29 -0.33 -14.15 4.92
N TYR A 30 -1.09 -15.13 5.42
CA TYR A 30 -0.84 -15.70 6.74
C TYR A 30 0.54 -16.38 6.84
N ALA A 31 0.92 -17.17 5.83
CA ALA A 31 2.22 -17.86 5.80
C ALA A 31 3.39 -16.85 5.82
N TYR A 32 3.29 -15.77 5.04
CA TYR A 32 4.31 -14.70 5.06
C TYR A 32 4.38 -14.00 6.43
N ALA A 33 3.24 -13.73 7.07
CA ALA A 33 3.22 -13.11 8.38
C ALA A 33 3.87 -13.99 9.46
N GLN A 34 3.73 -15.33 9.36
CA GLN A 34 4.40 -16.26 10.27
C GLN A 34 5.90 -16.38 10.03
N ALA A 35 6.34 -16.21 8.78
CA ALA A 35 7.74 -16.24 8.40
C ALA A 35 8.49 -14.93 8.68
N GLY A 36 7.78 -13.85 8.99
CA GLY A 36 8.35 -12.54 9.29
C GLY A 36 9.31 -12.56 10.47
N GLY A 37 10.42 -11.81 10.35
CA GLY A 37 11.47 -11.75 11.36
C GLY A 37 10.98 -11.14 12.68
N LYS A 38 11.41 -11.72 13.79
CA LYS A 38 11.29 -11.11 15.12
C LYS A 38 12.22 -9.90 15.19
N GLY A 39 11.78 -8.82 15.85
CA GLY A 39 12.60 -7.64 16.10
C GLY A 39 12.48 -6.52 15.06
N MET A 40 11.76 -6.71 13.96
CA MET A 40 11.57 -5.65 12.96
C MET A 40 10.79 -4.43 13.50
N LEU A 41 9.83 -4.65 14.37
CA LEU A 41 9.07 -3.54 14.94
C LEU A 41 9.94 -2.75 15.92
N GLU A 42 10.68 -3.42 16.76
CA GLU A 42 11.60 -2.82 17.72
C GLU A 42 12.75 -2.05 17.04
N GLU A 43 13.17 -2.50 15.85
CA GLU A 43 14.23 -1.84 15.08
C GLU A 43 13.73 -0.62 14.30
N PHE A 44 12.54 -0.70 13.68
CA PHE A 44 12.11 0.28 12.67
C PHE A 44 10.91 1.13 13.07
N CYS A 45 10.25 0.88 14.20
CA CYS A 45 9.22 1.76 14.72
C CYS A 45 9.87 2.91 15.53
N HIS A 46 9.20 4.04 15.54
CA HIS A 46 9.68 5.23 16.21
C HIS A 46 9.67 5.07 17.73
N ASP A 47 8.58 4.55 18.29
CA ASP A 47 8.36 4.44 19.72
C ASP A 47 7.47 3.23 20.07
N GLU A 48 7.24 3.05 21.38
CA GLU A 48 6.43 1.96 21.91
C GLU A 48 4.95 2.08 21.50
N GLU A 49 4.43 3.29 21.29
CA GLU A 49 3.05 3.49 20.86
C GLU A 49 2.85 2.94 19.44
N GLU A 50 3.78 3.21 18.53
CA GLU A 50 3.76 2.66 17.17
C GLU A 50 3.91 1.13 17.19
N ILE A 51 4.79 0.59 18.05
CA ILE A 51 4.97 -0.86 18.21
C ILE A 51 3.67 -1.53 18.67
N GLU A 52 3.02 -1.01 19.69
CA GLU A 52 1.77 -1.58 20.20
C GLU A 52 0.62 -1.45 19.22
N ARG A 53 0.53 -0.32 18.51
CA ARG A 53 -0.44 -0.14 17.40
C ARG A 53 -0.20 -1.17 16.30
N ALA A 54 1.06 -1.37 15.91
CA ALA A 54 1.42 -2.38 14.92
C ALA A 54 1.06 -3.79 15.36
N LYS A 55 1.42 -4.19 16.60
CA LYS A 55 1.10 -5.51 17.16
C LYS A 55 -0.41 -5.77 17.17
N THR A 56 -1.19 -4.77 17.53
CA THR A 56 -2.64 -4.89 17.67
C THR A 56 -3.37 -4.87 16.33
N HIS A 57 -3.00 -3.97 15.42
CA HIS A 57 -3.82 -3.62 14.26
C HIS A 57 -3.25 -4.04 12.91
N SER A 58 -1.93 -4.26 12.74
CA SER A 58 -1.32 -4.47 11.42
C SER A 58 -1.88 -5.66 10.65
N LYS A 59 -2.31 -6.72 11.34
CA LYS A 59 -2.90 -7.88 10.67
C LYS A 59 -4.21 -7.55 9.97
N LEU A 60 -5.08 -6.77 10.62
CA LEU A 60 -6.35 -6.32 10.03
C LEU A 60 -6.09 -5.22 9.02
N ALA A 61 -5.21 -4.28 9.33
CA ALA A 61 -4.80 -3.18 8.46
C ALA A 61 -4.35 -3.68 7.08
N GLY A 62 -3.40 -4.61 7.04
CA GLY A 62 -2.91 -5.19 5.79
C GLY A 62 -3.98 -5.98 5.01
N LYS A 63 -4.93 -6.63 5.69
CA LYS A 63 -6.06 -7.27 5.02
C LYS A 63 -7.00 -6.27 4.38
N LEU A 64 -7.34 -5.20 5.10
CA LEU A 64 -8.21 -4.14 4.59
C LEU A 64 -7.54 -3.37 3.46
N HIS A 65 -6.25 -3.04 3.59
CA HIS A 65 -5.48 -2.43 2.52
C HIS A 65 -5.53 -3.28 1.24
N THR A 66 -5.20 -4.57 1.33
CA THR A 66 -5.26 -5.48 0.17
C THR A 66 -6.68 -5.53 -0.42
N ALA A 67 -7.71 -5.64 0.42
CA ALA A 67 -9.09 -5.67 -0.06
C ALA A 67 -9.49 -4.36 -0.78
N LEU A 68 -9.16 -3.20 -0.21
CA LEU A 68 -9.44 -1.89 -0.80
C LEU A 68 -8.64 -1.67 -2.09
N HIS A 69 -7.37 -2.07 -2.12
CA HIS A 69 -6.50 -2.04 -3.30
C HIS A 69 -7.13 -2.82 -4.46
N GLU A 70 -7.53 -4.06 -4.21
CA GLU A 70 -8.09 -4.94 -5.26
C GLU A 70 -9.53 -4.56 -5.64
N VAL A 71 -10.40 -4.30 -4.64
CA VAL A 71 -11.85 -4.13 -4.87
C VAL A 71 -12.20 -2.70 -5.29
N LEU A 72 -11.56 -1.70 -4.72
CA LEU A 72 -11.77 -0.29 -5.07
C LEU A 72 -10.64 0.26 -5.92
N GLY A 73 -9.40 -0.03 -5.60
CA GLY A 73 -8.23 0.42 -6.33
C GLY A 73 -8.29 0.00 -7.80
N HIS A 74 -8.00 -1.24 -8.10
CA HIS A 74 -7.97 -1.72 -9.48
C HIS A 74 -9.35 -1.69 -10.19
N ALA A 75 -10.45 -1.80 -9.44
CA ALA A 75 -11.78 -1.78 -10.04
C ALA A 75 -12.30 -0.37 -10.35
N SER A 76 -11.67 0.67 -9.80
CA SER A 76 -12.07 2.07 -10.03
C SER A 76 -11.24 2.74 -11.12
N GLY A 77 -11.66 3.96 -11.46
CA GLY A 77 -10.96 4.81 -12.42
C GLY A 77 -11.43 4.61 -13.87
N GLN A 78 -11.47 5.72 -14.58
CA GLN A 78 -11.80 5.76 -16.00
C GLN A 78 -10.78 6.64 -16.72
N LEU A 79 -10.43 6.26 -17.93
CA LEU A 79 -9.59 7.09 -18.79
C LEU A 79 -10.41 8.27 -19.33
N ASN A 80 -9.85 9.47 -19.26
CA ASN A 80 -10.47 10.64 -19.89
C ASN A 80 -10.50 10.47 -21.41
N THR A 81 -11.56 11.00 -22.02
CA THR A 81 -11.70 10.97 -23.48
C THR A 81 -10.53 11.69 -24.15
N GLY A 82 -9.93 11.06 -25.14
CA GLY A 82 -8.80 11.62 -25.89
C GLY A 82 -7.43 11.44 -25.22
N VAL A 83 -7.37 10.89 -24.03
CA VAL A 83 -6.12 10.47 -23.39
C VAL A 83 -5.86 9.02 -23.74
N GLY A 84 -4.67 8.69 -24.18
CA GLY A 84 -4.27 7.31 -24.46
C GLY A 84 -4.24 6.44 -23.21
N THR A 85 -4.13 5.14 -23.39
CA THR A 85 -3.95 4.19 -22.29
C THR A 85 -2.65 4.47 -21.53
N PRO A 86 -2.51 4.03 -20.28
CA PRO A 86 -1.25 4.17 -19.55
C PRO A 86 -0.04 3.58 -20.30
N LYS A 87 -0.22 2.48 -21.04
CA LYS A 87 0.85 1.89 -21.86
C LYS A 87 1.30 2.80 -22.99
N GLU A 88 0.38 3.55 -23.58
CA GLU A 88 0.69 4.52 -24.66
C GLU A 88 1.32 5.80 -24.11
N THR A 89 0.88 6.27 -22.94
CA THR A 89 1.30 7.55 -22.37
C THR A 89 2.56 7.43 -21.50
N VAL A 90 2.58 6.53 -20.52
CA VAL A 90 3.71 6.37 -19.57
C VAL A 90 4.54 5.10 -19.79
N LYS A 91 4.23 4.33 -20.82
CA LYS A 91 5.03 3.20 -21.34
C LYS A 91 5.40 2.17 -20.25
N SER A 92 6.69 2.04 -19.95
CA SER A 92 7.22 1.10 -18.94
C SER A 92 6.77 1.40 -17.52
N TYR A 93 6.25 2.60 -17.23
CA TYR A 93 5.72 2.98 -15.92
C TYR A 93 4.21 2.72 -15.78
N ALA A 94 3.55 2.16 -16.79
CA ALA A 94 2.11 1.93 -16.76
C ALA A 94 1.66 1.05 -15.57
N SER A 95 2.40 -0.02 -15.29
CA SER A 95 2.12 -0.88 -14.12
C SER A 95 2.40 -0.16 -12.81
N THR A 96 3.49 0.60 -12.71
CA THR A 96 3.81 1.42 -11.53
C THR A 96 2.71 2.44 -11.23
N LEU A 97 2.19 3.11 -12.27
CA LEU A 97 1.09 4.06 -12.14
C LEU A 97 -0.19 3.39 -11.65
N GLU A 98 -0.52 2.23 -12.18
CA GLU A 98 -1.72 1.48 -11.78
C GLU A 98 -1.64 0.99 -10.34
N GLU A 99 -0.50 0.41 -9.93
CA GLU A 99 -0.27 -0.01 -8.55
C GLU A 99 -0.27 1.18 -7.57
N GLY A 100 0.36 2.30 -7.94
CA GLY A 100 0.35 3.53 -7.12
C GLY A 100 -1.06 4.10 -6.97
N ARG A 101 -1.84 4.07 -8.03
CA ARG A 101 -3.24 4.50 -7.99
C ARG A 101 -4.09 3.59 -7.08
N ALA A 102 -3.92 2.29 -7.19
CA ALA A 102 -4.66 1.33 -6.38
C ALA A 102 -4.29 1.44 -4.89
N ASP A 103 -3.00 1.59 -4.57
CA ASP A 103 -2.53 1.84 -3.20
C ASP A 103 -3.06 3.16 -2.62
N LEU A 104 -3.02 4.25 -3.40
CA LEU A 104 -3.55 5.55 -2.94
C LEU A 104 -5.05 5.52 -2.67
N VAL A 105 -5.82 4.80 -3.48
CA VAL A 105 -7.25 4.57 -3.23
C VAL A 105 -7.45 3.79 -1.94
N ALA A 106 -6.66 2.74 -1.72
CA ALA A 106 -6.73 1.95 -0.48
C ALA A 106 -6.37 2.80 0.75
N LEU A 107 -5.29 3.57 0.70
CA LEU A 107 -4.86 4.45 1.78
C LEU A 107 -5.90 5.55 2.08
N TYR A 108 -6.53 6.10 1.05
CA TYR A 108 -7.59 7.10 1.24
C TYR A 108 -8.79 6.51 1.99
N TYR A 109 -9.29 5.36 1.56
CA TYR A 109 -10.49 4.78 2.14
C TYR A 109 -10.26 4.04 3.46
N ILE A 110 -9.04 3.61 3.80
CA ILE A 110 -8.78 2.92 5.06
C ILE A 110 -9.01 3.81 6.29
N MET A 111 -9.03 5.13 6.10
CA MET A 111 -9.36 6.13 7.13
C MET A 111 -10.82 6.57 7.09
N ASP A 112 -11.67 5.96 6.27
CA ASP A 112 -13.09 6.31 6.19
C ASP A 112 -13.86 5.61 7.33
N GLU A 113 -14.57 6.41 8.14
CA GLU A 113 -15.44 5.92 9.22
C GLU A 113 -16.50 4.93 8.72
N LYS A 114 -16.81 4.93 7.43
CA LYS A 114 -17.71 3.95 6.82
C LYS A 114 -17.27 2.50 7.04
N LEU A 115 -15.97 2.24 7.14
CA LEU A 115 -15.47 0.91 7.45
C LEU A 115 -15.82 0.47 8.88
N ILE A 116 -15.92 1.42 9.82
CA ILE A 116 -16.38 1.16 11.19
C ILE A 116 -17.89 0.87 11.17
N GLU A 117 -18.67 1.71 10.48
CA GLU A 117 -20.13 1.51 10.35
C GLU A 117 -20.48 0.14 9.74
N LEU A 118 -19.66 -0.33 8.79
CA LEU A 118 -19.80 -1.64 8.15
C LEU A 118 -19.29 -2.80 9.02
N GLY A 119 -18.72 -2.53 10.19
CA GLY A 119 -18.15 -3.54 11.09
C GLY A 119 -16.87 -4.20 10.55
N LEU A 120 -16.15 -3.55 9.62
CA LEU A 120 -14.92 -4.06 9.04
C LEU A 120 -13.69 -3.75 9.90
N MET A 121 -13.76 -2.72 10.71
CA MET A 121 -12.77 -2.39 11.74
C MET A 121 -13.46 -1.75 12.95
N GLU A 122 -12.79 -1.79 14.10
CA GLU A 122 -13.33 -1.26 15.36
C GLU A 122 -13.05 0.25 15.53
N SER A 123 -11.95 0.73 14.99
CA SER A 123 -11.50 2.12 15.11
C SER A 123 -10.56 2.52 14.00
N LEU A 124 -10.29 3.82 13.87
CA LEU A 124 -9.31 4.39 12.93
C LEU A 124 -7.85 4.03 13.28
N GLU A 125 -7.58 3.45 14.45
CA GLU A 125 -6.23 2.95 14.79
C GLU A 125 -5.74 1.90 13.80
N THR A 126 -6.66 1.11 13.22
CA THR A 126 -6.35 0.19 12.12
C THR A 126 -5.80 0.93 10.89
N GLY A 127 -6.40 2.06 10.52
CA GLY A 127 -5.92 2.88 9.41
C GLY A 127 -4.58 3.56 9.70
N LYS A 128 -4.38 4.05 10.92
CA LYS A 128 -3.08 4.61 11.37
C LYS A 128 -1.98 3.55 11.30
N ALA A 129 -2.25 2.33 11.77
CA ALA A 129 -1.30 1.22 11.66
C ALA A 129 -0.91 0.90 10.21
N GLU A 130 -1.84 1.05 9.26
CA GLU A 130 -1.51 0.90 7.85
C GLU A 130 -0.63 2.04 7.34
N TYR A 131 -0.88 3.28 7.72
CA TYR A 131 -0.04 4.41 7.34
C TYR A 131 1.39 4.26 7.85
N ASP A 132 1.56 3.93 9.14
CA ASP A 132 2.87 3.66 9.73
C ASP A 132 3.59 2.53 8.98
N SER A 133 2.88 1.43 8.72
CA SER A 133 3.41 0.28 8.00
C SER A 133 3.77 0.59 6.55
N TYR A 134 2.94 1.37 5.86
CA TYR A 134 3.15 1.73 4.45
C TYR A 134 4.39 2.60 4.26
N ILE A 135 4.53 3.65 5.07
CA ILE A 135 5.70 4.54 5.04
C ILE A 135 6.97 3.78 5.41
N ARG A 136 6.96 3.03 6.50
CA ARG A 136 8.10 2.21 6.93
C ARG A 136 8.51 1.20 5.87
N ASN A 137 7.54 0.51 5.26
CA ASN A 137 7.78 -0.44 4.18
C ASN A 137 8.39 0.24 2.95
N GLY A 138 7.81 1.36 2.50
CA GLY A 138 8.25 2.07 1.31
C GLY A 138 9.64 2.71 1.46
N LEU A 139 9.98 3.20 2.65
CA LEU A 139 11.26 3.85 2.90
C LEU A 139 12.39 2.88 3.27
N MET A 140 12.07 1.76 3.93
CA MET A 140 13.09 0.92 4.55
C MET A 140 13.03 -0.56 4.12
N VAL A 141 11.90 -1.21 4.25
CA VAL A 141 11.81 -2.67 4.07
C VAL A 141 12.06 -3.07 2.61
N GLN A 142 11.67 -2.26 1.64
CA GLN A 142 11.91 -2.55 0.22
C GLN A 142 13.40 -2.48 -0.13
N MET A 143 14.15 -1.61 0.53
CA MET A 143 15.60 -1.48 0.32
C MET A 143 16.37 -2.76 0.65
N GLN A 144 15.91 -3.53 1.64
CA GLN A 144 16.52 -4.81 2.03
C GLN A 144 16.45 -5.90 0.94
N ARG A 145 15.60 -5.72 -0.07
CA ARG A 145 15.40 -6.67 -1.17
C ARG A 145 16.26 -6.38 -2.38
N LEU A 146 17.00 -5.27 -2.35
CA LEU A 146 17.85 -4.83 -3.46
C LEU A 146 19.31 -5.11 -3.15
N GLU A 147 20.04 -5.61 -4.14
CA GLU A 147 21.50 -5.62 -4.09
C GLU A 147 22.03 -4.17 -4.14
N PRO A 148 23.14 -3.86 -3.44
CA PRO A 148 23.73 -2.53 -3.48
C PRO A 148 23.98 -2.04 -4.91
N GLY A 149 23.41 -0.89 -5.27
CA GLY A 149 23.53 -0.29 -6.59
C GLY A 149 22.54 -0.79 -7.64
N ALA A 150 21.60 -1.69 -7.26
CA ALA A 150 20.54 -2.13 -8.17
C ALA A 150 19.45 -1.07 -8.29
N ASP A 151 18.88 -0.95 -9.50
CA ASP A 151 17.72 -0.10 -9.75
C ASP A 151 16.42 -0.76 -9.25
N VAL A 152 15.48 0.07 -8.84
CA VAL A 152 14.13 -0.37 -8.49
C VAL A 152 13.33 -0.60 -9.77
N GLU A 153 13.20 -1.84 -10.21
CA GLU A 153 12.52 -2.18 -11.48
C GLU A 153 11.13 -2.77 -11.29
N GLU A 154 10.86 -3.42 -10.18
CA GLU A 154 9.56 -4.04 -9.90
C GLU A 154 8.49 -2.99 -9.59
N SER A 155 7.31 -3.11 -10.21
CA SER A 155 6.26 -2.08 -10.20
C SER A 155 5.72 -1.75 -8.79
N HIS A 156 5.57 -2.75 -7.92
CA HIS A 156 5.14 -2.53 -6.53
C HIS A 156 6.21 -1.81 -5.69
N MET A 157 7.50 -2.11 -5.93
CA MET A 157 8.59 -1.41 -5.24
C MET A 157 8.70 0.04 -5.71
N ARG A 158 8.60 0.30 -7.02
CA ARG A 158 8.58 1.65 -7.60
C ARG A 158 7.40 2.47 -7.09
N ASN A 159 6.22 1.87 -7.06
CA ASN A 159 5.03 2.50 -6.53
C ASN A 159 5.22 2.92 -5.07
N ARG A 160 5.68 2.00 -4.22
CA ARG A 160 5.88 2.29 -2.78
C ARG A 160 6.94 3.35 -2.56
N GLN A 161 8.04 3.31 -3.29
CA GLN A 161 9.07 4.37 -3.26
C GLN A 161 8.47 5.73 -3.65
N TRP A 162 7.75 5.77 -4.76
CA TRP A 162 7.15 7.00 -5.27
C TRP A 162 6.13 7.60 -4.30
N VAL A 163 5.16 6.82 -3.85
CA VAL A 163 4.10 7.28 -2.94
C VAL A 163 4.68 7.70 -1.60
N SER A 164 5.62 6.90 -1.04
CA SER A 164 6.25 7.23 0.25
C SER A 164 7.14 8.47 0.16
N ALA A 165 7.88 8.67 -0.93
CA ALA A 165 8.69 9.87 -1.14
C ALA A 165 7.81 11.11 -1.24
N TRP A 166 6.73 11.05 -2.00
CA TRP A 166 5.77 12.15 -2.12
C TRP A 166 5.11 12.47 -0.77
N ALA A 167 4.64 11.45 -0.04
CA ALA A 167 4.04 11.63 1.28
C ALA A 167 5.03 12.24 2.28
N PHE A 168 6.31 11.84 2.22
CA PHE A 168 7.37 12.38 3.07
C PHE A 168 7.63 13.87 2.75
N GLU A 169 7.78 14.24 1.48
CA GLU A 169 7.98 15.63 1.07
C GLU A 169 6.81 16.52 1.53
N ARG A 170 5.59 16.11 1.25
CA ARG A 170 4.38 16.85 1.64
C ARG A 170 4.21 16.93 3.15
N GLY A 171 4.41 15.83 3.85
CA GLY A 171 4.32 15.78 5.29
C GLY A 171 5.35 16.67 6.00
N MET A 172 6.56 16.79 5.44
CA MET A 172 7.56 17.74 5.92
C MET A 172 7.15 19.20 5.68
N GLU A 173 6.64 19.52 4.49
CA GLU A 173 6.16 20.87 4.14
C GLU A 173 5.00 21.31 5.04
N GLU A 174 4.09 20.39 5.35
CA GLU A 174 2.89 20.65 6.16
C GLU A 174 3.11 20.45 7.66
N ASN A 175 4.33 20.12 8.09
CA ASN A 175 4.69 19.80 9.49
C ASN A 175 3.90 18.61 10.08
N VAL A 176 3.52 17.65 9.27
CA VAL A 176 2.87 16.39 9.67
C VAL A 176 3.91 15.29 9.91
N ILE A 177 5.01 15.33 9.15
CA ILE A 177 6.15 14.44 9.29
C ILE A 177 7.37 15.24 9.72
N SER A 178 8.15 14.72 10.64
CA SER A 178 9.42 15.33 11.06
C SER A 178 10.54 14.30 11.10
N LYS A 179 11.77 14.78 10.87
CA LYS A 179 12.97 13.98 11.11
C LYS A 179 13.38 14.12 12.56
N VAL A 180 13.54 13.02 13.25
CA VAL A 180 14.00 12.98 14.63
C VAL A 180 15.33 12.26 14.66
N MET A 181 16.34 12.88 15.30
CA MET A 181 17.63 12.24 15.56
C MET A 181 17.50 11.44 16.86
N LYS A 182 17.93 10.19 16.82
CA LYS A 182 17.96 9.29 17.99
C LYS A 182 19.38 8.79 18.14
N ASP A 183 19.96 9.01 19.29
CA ASP A 183 21.34 8.59 19.64
C ASP A 183 22.44 9.18 18.74
N GLY A 184 22.24 10.39 18.26
CA GLY A 184 23.20 11.13 17.40
C GLY A 184 22.87 11.13 15.96
#